data_25a93a6cfdd0116b747d319765e4acd0
#
_entry.id   25a93a6cfdd0116b747d319765e4acd0
#
_cell.length_a   1.000
_cell.length_b   1.000
_cell.length_c   1.000
_cell.angle_alpha   90.00
_cell.angle_beta   90.00
_cell.angle_gamma   90.00
#
_symmetry.space_group_name_H-M   'P 1'
#
loop_
_entity.id
_entity.type
_entity.pdbx_description
1 polymer ?
#
loop_
_entity_poly.entity_id
_entity_poly.type
_entity_poly.pdbx_seq_one_letter_code
_entity_poly.pdbx_strand_id
1 'polypeptide(L)'
;DGPKRDRRLWLGDLRLQALANYATFDQTDLVKRCLYLFAAMTTEEGKISANVFVKPENVPDDTFLFEYSLFFISTLYDLHQAHPDEELIRELYPIAKKQMNITLKMFDENGKLNPDENYPVFVDWSNDFNKDTAGQAEMIYVMKQFIELAKVVRDSEISMYEKKLELITDYAKNVLFRPEKNLFATAWDEYNIASQVWMVLAHVMSDEENKSIMQTTIQELFPVKNIATPYMYHHIVEALFEAGLDEEAIHLMKSYWGKMISLGADTYRKAFDPDQPEYSPYGSPIV
;
A
#
# COMPACT_ATOMS: atom_id res chain seq x y z
N ASP A 1 -9.25 5.03 -12.66
CA ASP A 1 -9.85 3.72 -12.44
C ASP A 1 -10.53 3.19 -13.72
N GLY A 2 -10.74 1.87 -13.81
CA GLY A 2 -11.27 1.21 -15.01
C GLY A 2 -12.77 1.50 -15.27
N PRO A 3 -13.13 2.46 -16.14
CA PRO A 3 -14.52 2.92 -16.28
C PRO A 3 -15.47 1.85 -16.86
N LYS A 4 -14.95 0.86 -17.56
CA LYS A 4 -15.75 -0.25 -18.10
C LYS A 4 -16.01 -1.35 -17.07
N ARG A 5 -15.13 -1.53 -16.11
CA ARG A 5 -15.11 -2.68 -15.20
C ARG A 5 -15.58 -2.31 -13.81
N ASP A 6 -14.87 -1.41 -13.11
CA ASP A 6 -15.08 -1.15 -11.69
C ASP A 6 -16.23 -0.15 -11.46
N ARG A 7 -16.35 0.87 -12.30
CA ARG A 7 -17.40 1.91 -12.24
C ARG A 7 -17.48 2.66 -10.92
N ARG A 8 -16.39 2.63 -10.13
CA ARG A 8 -16.23 3.30 -8.85
C ARG A 8 -14.76 3.71 -8.68
N LEU A 9 -14.51 4.63 -7.78
CA LEU A 9 -13.17 5.12 -7.48
C LEU A 9 -12.60 4.33 -6.30
N TRP A 10 -11.48 3.64 -6.51
CA TRP A 10 -10.75 2.91 -5.48
C TRP A 10 -9.56 3.71 -4.99
N LEU A 11 -9.41 3.83 -3.67
CA LEU A 11 -8.41 4.70 -3.06
C LEU A 11 -6.98 4.16 -3.22
N GLY A 12 -6.78 2.83 -3.13
CA GLY A 12 -5.48 2.22 -3.40
C GLY A 12 -5.04 2.40 -4.86
N ASP A 13 -5.97 2.21 -5.81
CA ASP A 13 -5.71 2.47 -7.23
C ASP A 13 -5.39 3.96 -7.48
N LEU A 14 -6.07 4.87 -6.78
CA LEU A 14 -5.84 6.32 -6.90
C LEU A 14 -4.38 6.67 -6.61
N ARG A 15 -3.78 6.12 -5.55
CA ARG A 15 -2.42 6.45 -5.16
C ARG A 15 -1.42 6.19 -6.28
N LEU A 16 -1.41 4.96 -6.84
CA LEU A 16 -0.47 4.60 -7.91
C LEU A 16 -0.74 5.37 -9.20
N GLN A 17 -2.00 5.62 -9.53
CA GLN A 17 -2.37 6.46 -10.68
C GLN A 17 -1.93 7.91 -10.49
N ALA A 18 -2.00 8.45 -9.27
CA ALA A 18 -1.51 9.78 -8.96
C ALA A 18 0.01 9.89 -9.13
N LEU A 19 0.77 8.91 -8.63
CA LEU A 19 2.22 8.86 -8.81
C LEU A 19 2.60 8.81 -10.30
N ALA A 20 1.93 7.96 -11.10
CA ALA A 20 2.13 7.90 -12.55
C ALA A 20 1.75 9.21 -13.24
N ASN A 21 0.67 9.88 -12.76
CA ASN A 21 0.23 11.17 -13.30
C ASN A 21 1.27 12.27 -13.08
N TYR A 22 1.93 12.34 -11.92
CA TYR A 22 2.98 13.35 -11.67
C TYR A 22 4.17 13.20 -12.62
N ALA A 23 4.49 11.98 -13.05
CA ALA A 23 5.56 11.69 -13.99
C ALA A 23 5.15 11.86 -15.47
N THR A 24 3.87 12.08 -15.78
CA THR A 24 3.35 12.10 -17.16
C THR A 24 2.54 13.35 -17.47
N PHE A 25 1.26 13.40 -17.08
CA PHE A 25 0.33 14.48 -17.43
C PHE A 25 0.37 15.65 -16.46
N ASP A 26 0.80 15.40 -15.23
CA ASP A 26 0.91 16.37 -14.14
C ASP A 26 -0.40 17.12 -13.81
N GLN A 27 -1.52 16.39 -13.84
CA GLN A 27 -2.87 16.91 -13.61
C GLN A 27 -3.22 16.88 -12.12
N THR A 28 -2.68 17.82 -11.34
CA THR A 28 -2.86 17.87 -9.87
C THR A 28 -4.32 18.10 -9.44
N ASP A 29 -5.10 18.86 -10.20
CA ASP A 29 -6.50 19.15 -9.89
C ASP A 29 -7.36 17.88 -9.83
N LEU A 30 -7.05 16.88 -10.65
CA LEU A 30 -7.77 15.62 -10.64
C LEU A 30 -7.50 14.85 -9.33
N VAL A 31 -6.26 14.84 -8.87
CA VAL A 31 -5.89 14.20 -7.60
C VAL A 31 -6.52 14.93 -6.41
N LYS A 32 -6.45 16.26 -6.39
CA LYS A 32 -7.11 17.10 -5.37
C LYS A 32 -8.61 16.80 -5.29
N ARG A 33 -9.28 16.76 -6.44
CA ARG A 33 -10.72 16.45 -6.51
C ARG A 33 -11.03 15.07 -5.92
N CYS A 34 -10.22 14.05 -6.19
CA CYS A 34 -10.39 12.73 -5.60
C CYS A 34 -10.21 12.75 -4.08
N LEU A 35 -9.18 13.44 -3.57
CA LEU A 35 -8.95 13.58 -2.13
C LEU A 35 -10.13 14.27 -1.43
N TYR A 36 -10.64 15.38 -1.96
CA TYR A 36 -11.83 16.04 -1.42
C TYR A 36 -13.07 15.15 -1.45
N LEU A 37 -13.25 14.36 -2.53
CA LEU A 37 -14.36 13.43 -2.63
C LEU A 37 -14.32 12.37 -1.51
N PHE A 38 -13.17 11.73 -1.31
CA PHE A 38 -13.02 10.75 -0.21
C PHE A 38 -13.17 11.40 1.16
N ALA A 39 -12.62 12.59 1.36
CA ALA A 39 -12.74 13.34 2.61
C ALA A 39 -14.20 13.69 2.95
N ALA A 40 -15.02 14.01 1.94
CA ALA A 40 -16.45 14.30 2.10
C ALA A 40 -17.31 13.06 2.35
N MET A 41 -16.79 11.87 2.09
CA MET A 41 -17.53 10.59 2.15
C MET A 41 -17.09 9.69 3.32
N THR A 42 -16.53 10.28 4.37
CA THR A 42 -16.15 9.52 5.59
C THR A 42 -17.38 9.11 6.38
N THR A 43 -17.24 8.05 7.19
CA THR A 43 -18.26 7.71 8.21
C THR A 43 -18.38 8.84 9.25
N GLU A 44 -19.41 8.79 10.09
CA GLU A 44 -19.56 9.73 11.22
C GLU A 44 -18.34 9.72 12.15
N GLU A 45 -17.70 8.56 12.33
CA GLU A 45 -16.47 8.42 13.11
C GLU A 45 -15.24 8.98 12.39
N GLY A 46 -15.30 9.20 11.09
CA GLY A 46 -14.21 9.70 10.25
C GLY A 46 -13.40 8.60 9.57
N LYS A 47 -13.91 7.37 9.46
CA LYS A 47 -13.30 6.28 8.72
C LYS A 47 -13.51 6.46 7.22
N ILE A 48 -12.46 6.27 6.44
CA ILE A 48 -12.47 6.44 4.99
C ILE A 48 -12.77 5.09 4.34
N SER A 49 -13.79 5.01 3.47
CA SER A 49 -14.10 3.78 2.74
C SER A 49 -13.06 3.51 1.65
N ALA A 50 -12.92 2.24 1.29
CA ALA A 50 -11.96 1.81 0.26
C ALA A 50 -12.30 2.33 -1.13
N ASN A 51 -13.58 2.61 -1.38
CA ASN A 51 -14.05 3.13 -2.67
C ASN A 51 -15.32 3.99 -2.54
N VAL A 52 -15.57 4.79 -3.58
CA VAL A 52 -16.72 5.67 -3.70
C VAL A 52 -17.38 5.45 -5.06
N PHE A 53 -18.69 5.26 -5.08
CA PHE A 53 -19.50 5.34 -6.29
C PHE A 53 -19.73 6.81 -6.68
N VAL A 54 -19.76 7.06 -7.98
CA VAL A 54 -19.99 8.41 -8.51
C VAL A 54 -21.24 8.52 -9.37
N LYS A 55 -21.92 7.40 -9.61
CA LYS A 55 -23.18 7.35 -10.37
C LYS A 55 -24.14 6.33 -9.74
N PRO A 56 -25.43 6.64 -9.65
CA PRO A 56 -26.09 7.88 -10.13
C PRO A 56 -25.73 9.13 -9.31
N GLU A 57 -25.22 8.96 -8.10
CA GLU A 57 -24.76 10.01 -7.19
C GLU A 57 -23.50 9.58 -6.44
N ASN A 58 -22.82 10.53 -5.79
CA ASN A 58 -21.65 10.21 -4.98
C ASN A 58 -22.09 9.54 -3.68
N VAL A 59 -21.70 8.28 -3.50
CA VAL A 59 -22.03 7.47 -2.32
C VAL A 59 -20.79 6.67 -1.92
N PRO A 60 -20.37 6.69 -0.63
CA PRO A 60 -19.33 5.80 -0.14
C PRO A 60 -19.82 4.35 -0.17
N ASP A 61 -18.92 3.42 -0.42
CA ASP A 61 -19.18 2.00 -0.20
C ASP A 61 -19.01 1.66 1.30
N ASP A 62 -19.59 0.56 1.73
CA ASP A 62 -19.41 -0.02 3.06
C ASP A 62 -18.19 -0.96 3.14
N THR A 63 -17.41 -1.05 2.07
CA THR A 63 -16.15 -1.78 2.01
C THR A 63 -15.02 -0.94 2.63
N PHE A 64 -14.41 -1.47 3.68
CA PHE A 64 -13.24 -0.89 4.33
C PHE A 64 -12.07 -1.86 4.24
N LEU A 65 -10.94 -1.35 3.72
CA LEU A 65 -9.68 -2.09 3.64
C LEU A 65 -8.62 -1.28 4.38
N PHE A 66 -7.85 -1.95 5.22
CA PHE A 66 -6.90 -1.36 6.15
C PHE A 66 -5.96 -0.35 5.47
N GLU A 67 -5.19 -0.81 4.50
CA GLU A 67 -4.22 0.04 3.82
C GLU A 67 -4.88 1.04 2.86
N TYR A 68 -6.03 0.71 2.24
CA TYR A 68 -6.71 1.64 1.33
C TYR A 68 -7.14 2.91 2.06
N SER A 69 -7.71 2.79 3.25
CA SER A 69 -8.06 3.96 4.08
C SER A 69 -6.81 4.76 4.47
N LEU A 70 -5.70 4.08 4.75
CA LEU A 70 -4.41 4.72 5.04
C LEU A 70 -3.80 5.41 3.81
N PHE A 71 -4.03 4.89 2.61
CA PHE A 71 -3.50 5.50 1.38
C PHE A 71 -4.13 6.84 1.01
N PHE A 72 -5.21 7.25 1.66
CA PHE A 72 -5.62 8.66 1.65
C PHE A 72 -4.48 9.56 2.17
N ILE A 73 -3.85 9.16 3.26
CA ILE A 73 -2.73 9.89 3.89
C ILE A 73 -1.52 9.89 2.95
N SER A 74 -1.18 8.72 2.39
CA SER A 74 -0.07 8.60 1.44
C SER A 74 -0.32 9.43 0.17
N THR A 75 -1.53 9.41 -0.38
CA THR A 75 -1.88 10.20 -1.57
C THR A 75 -1.76 11.71 -1.29
N LEU A 76 -2.19 12.15 -0.11
CA LEU A 76 -2.06 13.53 0.32
C LEU A 76 -0.58 13.94 0.49
N TYR A 77 0.23 13.06 1.10
CA TYR A 77 1.67 13.23 1.25
C TYR A 77 2.38 13.28 -0.10
N ASP A 78 2.12 12.31 -0.98
CA ASP A 78 2.74 12.21 -2.30
C ASP A 78 2.42 13.44 -3.16
N LEU A 79 1.17 13.95 -3.10
CA LEU A 79 0.79 15.18 -3.77
C LEU A 79 1.57 16.38 -3.23
N HIS A 80 1.75 16.49 -1.92
CA HIS A 80 2.52 17.57 -1.31
C HIS A 80 4.01 17.49 -1.66
N GLN A 81 4.57 16.29 -1.80
CA GLN A 81 5.95 16.11 -2.25
C GLN A 81 6.13 16.54 -3.71
N ALA A 82 5.20 16.18 -4.58
CA ALA A 82 5.25 16.55 -6.00
C ALA A 82 4.95 18.04 -6.22
N HIS A 83 3.95 18.57 -5.53
CA HIS A 83 3.46 19.95 -5.64
C HIS A 83 3.11 20.49 -4.25
N PRO A 84 4.07 21.13 -3.55
CA PRO A 84 3.85 21.63 -2.20
C PRO A 84 2.65 22.59 -2.11
N ASP A 85 1.68 22.24 -1.26
CA ASP A 85 0.45 22.98 -1.03
C ASP A 85 0.05 22.85 0.45
N GLU A 86 0.54 23.79 1.27
CA GLU A 86 0.28 23.78 2.72
C GLU A 86 -1.19 24.06 3.04
N GLU A 87 -1.90 24.79 2.20
CA GLU A 87 -3.32 25.10 2.42
C GLU A 87 -4.15 23.83 2.28
N LEU A 88 -3.93 23.06 1.21
CA LEU A 88 -4.55 21.75 1.01
C LEU A 88 -4.26 20.80 2.19
N ILE A 89 -3.00 20.79 2.68
CA ILE A 89 -2.66 19.96 3.85
C ILE A 89 -3.46 20.41 5.06
N ARG A 90 -3.55 21.71 5.35
CA ARG A 90 -4.32 22.23 6.50
C ARG A 90 -5.80 21.86 6.42
N GLU A 91 -6.38 21.86 5.24
CA GLU A 91 -7.78 21.50 5.04
C GLU A 91 -8.05 20.00 5.22
N LEU A 92 -7.19 19.14 4.69
CA LEU A 92 -7.41 17.70 4.67
C LEU A 92 -6.75 16.94 5.83
N TYR A 93 -5.79 17.53 6.52
CA TYR A 93 -5.11 16.92 7.66
C TYR A 93 -6.07 16.45 8.77
N PRO A 94 -7.14 17.18 9.16
CA PRO A 94 -8.08 16.70 10.17
C PRO A 94 -8.73 15.35 9.80
N ILE A 95 -8.97 15.11 8.52
CA ILE A 95 -9.51 13.83 8.02
C ILE A 95 -8.43 12.74 8.12
N ALA A 96 -7.21 13.03 7.65
CA ALA A 96 -6.06 12.15 7.77
C ALA A 96 -5.79 11.76 9.23
N LYS A 97 -5.87 12.72 10.15
CA LYS A 97 -5.68 12.50 11.59
C LYS A 97 -6.75 11.59 12.20
N LYS A 98 -8.02 11.79 11.84
CA LYS A 98 -9.10 10.91 12.29
C LYS A 98 -8.88 9.48 11.81
N GLN A 99 -8.56 9.30 10.51
CA GLN A 99 -8.27 7.99 9.95
C GLN A 99 -7.07 7.33 10.64
N MET A 100 -5.97 8.05 10.85
CA MET A 100 -4.80 7.56 11.57
C MET A 100 -5.16 7.08 12.97
N ASN A 101 -5.93 7.87 13.72
CA ASN A 101 -6.34 7.51 15.07
C ASN A 101 -7.30 6.31 15.13
N ILE A 102 -8.14 6.12 14.10
CA ILE A 102 -8.99 4.93 13.98
C ILE A 102 -8.12 3.69 13.77
N THR A 103 -7.17 3.75 12.84
CA THR A 103 -6.29 2.63 12.53
C THR A 103 -5.35 2.27 13.67
N LEU A 104 -4.86 3.26 14.43
CA LEU A 104 -4.02 3.03 15.62
C LEU A 104 -4.73 2.19 16.71
N LYS A 105 -6.05 2.17 16.76
CA LYS A 105 -6.79 1.32 17.71
C LYS A 105 -6.68 -0.18 17.43
N MET A 106 -6.21 -0.54 16.23
CA MET A 106 -5.97 -1.94 15.87
C MET A 106 -4.63 -2.46 16.38
N PHE A 107 -3.81 -1.62 16.99
CA PHE A 107 -2.52 -1.97 17.56
C PHE A 107 -2.61 -2.08 19.08
N ASP A 108 -2.05 -3.17 19.63
CA ASP A 108 -2.00 -3.39 21.07
C ASP A 108 -0.90 -2.57 21.76
N GLU A 109 -0.77 -2.76 23.07
CA GLU A 109 0.24 -2.08 23.89
C GLU A 109 1.68 -2.45 23.56
N ASN A 110 1.91 -3.54 22.80
CA ASN A 110 3.23 -3.98 22.34
C ASN A 110 3.55 -3.50 20.91
N GLY A 111 2.60 -2.81 20.27
CA GLY A 111 2.73 -2.34 18.90
C GLY A 111 2.42 -3.40 17.83
N LYS A 112 1.75 -4.50 18.20
CA LYS A 112 1.31 -5.54 17.28
C LYS A 112 -0.02 -5.17 16.64
N LEU A 113 -0.11 -5.33 15.32
CA LEU A 113 -1.38 -5.28 14.58
C LEU A 113 -2.27 -6.47 14.95
N ASN A 114 -3.52 -6.17 15.32
CA ASN A 114 -4.59 -7.15 15.50
C ASN A 114 -5.66 -6.90 14.42
N PRO A 115 -5.65 -7.66 13.32
CA PRO A 115 -6.58 -7.47 12.22
C PRO A 115 -8.05 -7.64 12.65
N ASP A 116 -8.94 -6.85 12.05
CA ASP A 116 -10.37 -6.91 12.25
C ASP A 116 -11.03 -7.44 10.96
N GLU A 117 -11.91 -8.42 11.07
CA GLU A 117 -12.63 -9.00 9.91
C GLU A 117 -13.45 -7.95 9.14
N ASN A 118 -13.95 -6.92 9.80
CA ASN A 118 -14.68 -5.81 9.19
C ASN A 118 -13.75 -4.70 8.65
N TYR A 119 -12.45 -4.83 8.88
CA TYR A 119 -11.41 -3.92 8.43
C TYR A 119 -10.13 -4.68 8.08
N PRO A 120 -10.23 -5.62 7.12
CA PRO A 120 -9.14 -6.55 6.82
C PRO A 120 -7.97 -5.87 6.15
N VAL A 121 -6.78 -6.42 6.37
CA VAL A 121 -5.59 -6.14 5.56
C VAL A 121 -5.76 -6.82 4.20
N PHE A 122 -5.70 -6.06 3.12
CA PHE A 122 -5.96 -6.56 1.77
C PHE A 122 -4.68 -6.95 1.04
N VAL A 123 -3.73 -6.07 0.91
CA VAL A 123 -2.42 -6.21 0.22
C VAL A 123 -2.54 -6.67 -1.23
N ASP A 124 -3.22 -7.79 -1.47
CA ASP A 124 -3.45 -8.41 -2.77
C ASP A 124 -4.73 -9.25 -2.77
N TRP A 125 -5.25 -9.58 -3.96
CA TRP A 125 -6.44 -10.44 -4.10
C TRP A 125 -6.21 -11.90 -3.73
N SER A 126 -4.96 -12.36 -3.77
CA SER A 126 -4.63 -13.71 -3.28
C SER A 126 -4.94 -13.85 -1.79
N ASN A 127 -5.49 -15.00 -1.41
CA ASN A 127 -5.68 -15.40 -0.02
C ASN A 127 -4.71 -16.52 0.41
N ASP A 128 -3.72 -16.82 -0.42
CA ASP A 128 -2.80 -17.94 -0.22
C ASP A 128 -1.59 -17.60 0.67
N PHE A 129 -1.63 -16.44 1.34
CA PHE A 129 -0.60 -16.01 2.29
C PHE A 129 -1.18 -15.16 3.43
N ASN A 130 -0.50 -15.18 4.59
CA ASN A 130 -0.84 -14.32 5.70
C ASN A 130 -0.40 -12.87 5.44
N LYS A 131 -1.28 -11.91 5.68
CA LYS A 131 -1.12 -10.49 5.34
C LYS A 131 -0.75 -9.59 6.52
N ASP A 132 -0.76 -10.12 7.74
CA ASP A 132 -0.64 -9.31 8.96
C ASP A 132 0.69 -8.57 9.05
N THR A 133 1.79 -9.23 8.67
CA THR A 133 3.13 -8.65 8.68
C THR A 133 3.30 -7.57 7.61
N ALA A 134 2.67 -7.74 6.43
CA ALA A 134 2.62 -6.69 5.43
C ALA A 134 1.80 -5.49 5.93
N GLY A 135 0.64 -5.71 6.55
CA GLY A 135 -0.17 -4.65 7.17
C GLY A 135 0.56 -3.90 8.30
N GLN A 136 1.32 -4.62 9.12
CA GLN A 136 2.22 -4.00 10.11
C GLN A 136 3.19 -3.02 9.44
N ALA A 137 3.79 -3.41 8.33
CA ALA A 137 4.74 -2.59 7.58
C ALA A 137 4.07 -1.42 6.86
N GLU A 138 2.89 -1.63 6.27
CA GLU A 138 2.09 -0.56 5.64
C GLU A 138 1.74 0.53 6.65
N MET A 139 1.41 0.16 7.89
CA MET A 139 1.19 1.13 8.95
C MET A 139 2.45 1.95 9.25
N ILE A 140 3.62 1.31 9.36
CA ILE A 140 4.90 2.01 9.59
C ILE A 140 5.18 2.98 8.43
N TYR A 141 4.99 2.52 7.19
CA TYR A 141 5.16 3.31 5.99
C TYR A 141 4.29 4.58 6.01
N VAL A 142 3.00 4.42 6.25
CA VAL A 142 2.05 5.54 6.25
C VAL A 142 2.22 6.45 7.47
N MET A 143 2.56 5.91 8.64
CA MET A 143 2.81 6.74 9.84
C MET A 143 4.00 7.69 9.65
N LYS A 144 5.06 7.27 8.97
CA LYS A 144 6.18 8.14 8.64
C LYS A 144 5.72 9.33 7.79
N GLN A 145 4.92 9.08 6.76
CA GLN A 145 4.33 10.12 5.91
C GLN A 145 3.37 11.03 6.68
N PHE A 146 2.53 10.44 7.53
CA PHE A 146 1.60 11.19 8.37
C PHE A 146 2.32 12.15 9.32
N ILE A 147 3.42 11.73 9.93
CA ILE A 147 4.22 12.59 10.82
C ILE A 147 4.80 13.78 10.06
N GLU A 148 5.24 13.60 8.81
CA GLU A 148 5.69 14.71 7.97
C GLU A 148 4.54 15.71 7.69
N LEU A 149 3.34 15.22 7.38
CA LEU A 149 2.15 16.09 7.25
C LEU A 149 1.81 16.80 8.57
N ALA A 150 1.93 16.10 9.71
CA ALA A 150 1.71 16.69 11.04
C ALA A 150 2.69 17.85 11.33
N LYS A 151 3.95 17.73 10.88
CA LYS A 151 4.93 18.81 10.98
C LYS A 151 4.53 20.05 10.17
N VAL A 152 3.98 19.87 8.96
CA VAL A 152 3.49 20.98 8.12
C VAL A 152 2.42 21.80 8.85
N VAL A 153 1.49 21.13 9.51
CA VAL A 153 0.41 21.81 10.25
C VAL A 153 0.78 22.17 11.69
N ARG A 154 1.97 21.76 12.15
CA ARG A 154 2.46 21.96 13.53
C ARG A 154 1.53 21.34 14.57
N ASP A 155 1.13 20.09 14.33
CA ASP A 155 0.27 19.34 15.27
C ASP A 155 0.98 19.18 16.63
N SER A 156 0.27 19.45 17.71
CA SER A 156 0.82 19.34 19.08
C SER A 156 1.03 17.88 19.54
N GLU A 157 0.49 16.90 18.82
CA GLU A 157 0.56 15.48 19.17
C GLU A 157 1.65 14.71 18.40
N ILE A 158 2.54 15.39 17.64
CA ILE A 158 3.63 14.77 16.87
C ILE A 158 4.42 13.78 17.73
N SER A 159 4.83 14.19 18.92
CA SER A 159 5.63 13.33 19.82
C SER A 159 4.88 12.05 20.26
N MET A 160 3.58 12.08 20.34
CA MET A 160 2.77 10.90 20.61
C MET A 160 2.80 9.94 19.42
N TYR A 161 2.66 10.45 18.19
CA TYR A 161 2.74 9.64 16.97
C TYR A 161 4.13 9.05 16.76
N GLU A 162 5.20 9.82 17.03
CA GLU A 162 6.59 9.33 16.97
C GLU A 162 6.81 8.15 17.91
N LYS A 163 6.32 8.22 19.15
CA LYS A 163 6.40 7.13 20.13
C LYS A 163 5.60 5.90 19.68
N LYS A 164 4.44 6.11 19.06
CA LYS A 164 3.64 5.00 18.51
C LYS A 164 4.35 4.35 17.33
N LEU A 165 4.95 5.15 16.43
CA LEU A 165 5.75 4.64 15.33
C LEU A 165 6.94 3.82 15.82
N GLU A 166 7.66 4.30 16.84
CA GLU A 166 8.77 3.56 17.46
C GLU A 166 8.30 2.20 17.99
N LEU A 167 7.22 2.18 18.77
CA LEU A 167 6.66 0.96 19.34
C LEU A 167 6.28 -0.07 18.26
N ILE A 168 5.58 0.37 17.20
CA ILE A 168 5.13 -0.48 16.09
C ILE A 168 6.34 -0.99 15.27
N THR A 169 7.36 -0.15 15.11
CA THR A 169 8.60 -0.53 14.42
C THR A 169 9.44 -1.49 15.24
N ASP A 170 9.54 -1.28 16.54
CA ASP A 170 10.25 -2.18 17.46
C ASP A 170 9.61 -3.56 17.51
N TYR A 171 8.28 -3.64 17.47
CA TYR A 171 7.60 -4.92 17.33
C TYR A 171 8.02 -5.64 16.03
N ALA A 172 8.04 -4.95 14.92
CA ALA A 172 8.47 -5.52 13.64
C ALA A 172 9.92 -6.05 13.71
N LYS A 173 10.85 -5.25 14.25
CA LYS A 173 12.27 -5.61 14.36
C LYS A 173 12.54 -6.75 15.33
N ASN A 174 11.90 -6.73 16.49
CA ASN A 174 12.25 -7.62 17.59
C ASN A 174 11.39 -8.89 17.63
N VAL A 175 10.20 -8.88 17.03
CA VAL A 175 9.26 -9.99 17.09
C VAL A 175 9.05 -10.65 15.73
N LEU A 176 9.00 -9.87 14.64
CA LEU A 176 8.72 -10.43 13.30
C LEU A 176 9.99 -10.80 12.53
N PHE A 177 11.09 -10.07 12.73
CA PHE A 177 12.34 -10.38 12.04
C PHE A 177 13.00 -11.65 12.61
N ARG A 178 13.47 -12.51 11.71
CA ARG A 178 14.23 -13.74 12.04
C ARG A 178 15.66 -13.59 11.52
N PRO A 179 16.61 -13.23 12.39
CA PRO A 179 18.01 -13.02 11.97
C PRO A 179 18.64 -14.24 11.29
N GLU A 180 18.31 -15.44 11.75
CA GLU A 180 18.83 -16.70 11.20
C GLU A 180 18.32 -17.01 9.79
N LYS A 181 17.21 -16.39 9.38
CA LYS A 181 16.64 -16.48 8.04
C LYS A 181 16.87 -15.23 7.22
N ASN A 182 17.22 -14.12 7.87
CA ASN A 182 17.30 -12.79 7.28
C ASN A 182 16.00 -12.36 6.58
N LEU A 183 14.84 -12.73 7.18
CA LEU A 183 13.49 -12.46 6.67
C LEU A 183 12.54 -12.11 7.81
N PHE A 184 11.45 -11.42 7.50
CA PHE A 184 10.32 -11.20 8.41
C PHE A 184 9.34 -12.35 8.29
N ALA A 185 8.97 -12.93 9.44
CA ALA A 185 7.97 -13.98 9.53
C ALA A 185 6.58 -13.42 9.77
N THR A 186 5.56 -14.19 9.39
CA THR A 186 4.17 -13.96 9.81
C THR A 186 3.92 -14.57 11.20
N ALA A 187 2.71 -14.37 11.73
CA ALA A 187 2.30 -14.97 13.01
C ALA A 187 2.30 -16.50 12.99
N TRP A 188 2.28 -17.13 11.81
CA TRP A 188 2.36 -18.60 11.64
C TRP A 188 3.77 -19.09 11.31
N ASP A 189 4.78 -18.24 11.52
CA ASP A 189 6.18 -18.51 11.16
C ASP A 189 6.37 -18.82 9.66
N GLU A 190 5.49 -18.27 8.83
CA GLU A 190 5.58 -18.31 7.38
C GLU A 190 6.39 -17.13 6.85
N TYR A 191 6.99 -17.30 5.68
CA TYR A 191 7.70 -16.25 4.97
C TYR A 191 7.03 -16.00 3.61
N ASN A 192 6.64 -14.77 3.32
CA ASN A 192 6.06 -14.41 2.04
C ASN A 192 6.68 -13.12 1.49
N ILE A 193 6.55 -12.94 0.19
CA ILE A 193 7.14 -11.81 -0.54
C ILE A 193 6.54 -10.48 -0.08
N ALA A 194 5.22 -10.41 0.10
CA ALA A 194 4.54 -9.17 0.46
C ALA A 194 5.04 -8.58 1.77
N SER A 195 5.29 -9.44 2.78
CA SER A 195 5.86 -9.01 4.07
C SER A 195 7.24 -8.40 3.91
N GLN A 196 8.14 -9.03 3.15
CA GLN A 196 9.49 -8.51 2.93
C GLN A 196 9.46 -7.18 2.18
N VAL A 197 8.68 -7.12 1.11
CA VAL A 197 8.51 -5.93 0.26
C VAL A 197 8.05 -4.73 1.08
N TRP A 198 6.99 -4.86 1.83
CA TRP A 198 6.46 -3.75 2.63
C TRP A 198 7.37 -3.34 3.78
N MET A 199 8.10 -4.28 4.41
CA MET A 199 9.11 -3.96 5.44
C MET A 199 10.27 -3.16 4.85
N VAL A 200 10.71 -3.47 3.63
CA VAL A 200 11.75 -2.71 2.91
C VAL A 200 11.22 -1.33 2.52
N LEU A 201 10.05 -1.21 1.90
CA LEU A 201 9.45 0.08 1.53
C LEU A 201 9.17 0.96 2.75
N ALA A 202 8.84 0.37 3.89
CA ALA A 202 8.67 1.09 5.15
C ALA A 202 10.01 1.48 5.81
N HIS A 203 11.16 1.11 5.23
CA HIS A 203 12.49 1.32 5.82
C HIS A 203 12.52 0.93 7.30
N VAL A 204 12.05 -0.30 7.60
CA VAL A 204 12.07 -0.83 8.97
C VAL A 204 13.50 -1.10 9.42
N MET A 205 14.35 -1.55 8.53
CA MET A 205 15.78 -1.78 8.75
C MET A 205 16.63 -0.70 8.06
N SER A 206 17.96 -0.78 8.22
CA SER A 206 18.90 0.06 7.46
C SER A 206 18.91 -0.29 5.97
N ASP A 207 19.44 0.59 5.13
CA ASP A 207 19.51 0.36 3.67
C ASP A 207 20.34 -0.89 3.34
N GLU A 208 21.43 -1.15 4.07
CA GLU A 208 22.25 -2.34 3.88
C GLU A 208 21.50 -3.62 4.27
N GLU A 209 20.76 -3.59 5.37
CA GLU A 209 19.91 -4.71 5.80
C GLU A 209 18.75 -4.91 4.84
N ASN A 210 18.08 -3.85 4.37
CA ASN A 210 17.01 -3.91 3.37
C ASN A 210 17.50 -4.55 2.08
N LYS A 211 18.69 -4.19 1.61
CA LYS A 211 19.32 -4.84 0.45
C LYS A 211 19.56 -6.32 0.70
N SER A 212 20.10 -6.67 1.86
CA SER A 212 20.34 -8.07 2.25
C SER A 212 19.04 -8.87 2.33
N ILE A 213 17.97 -8.31 2.90
CA ILE A 213 16.65 -8.91 2.98
C ILE A 213 16.08 -9.17 1.58
N MET A 214 16.15 -8.18 0.66
CA MET A 214 15.66 -8.38 -0.69
C MET A 214 16.48 -9.40 -1.48
N GLN A 215 17.80 -9.48 -1.28
CA GLN A 215 18.64 -10.54 -1.85
C GLN A 215 18.21 -11.92 -1.34
N THR A 216 17.97 -12.06 -0.04
CA THR A 216 17.44 -13.30 0.54
C THR A 216 16.05 -13.62 0.00
N THR A 217 15.18 -12.61 -0.13
CA THR A 217 13.84 -12.76 -0.73
C THR A 217 13.91 -13.34 -2.14
N ILE A 218 14.83 -12.86 -2.97
CA ILE A 218 15.03 -13.40 -4.32
C ILE A 218 15.50 -14.85 -4.26
N GLN A 219 16.45 -15.16 -3.38
CA GLN A 219 17.03 -16.51 -3.28
C GLN A 219 16.01 -17.55 -2.78
N GLU A 220 15.18 -17.19 -1.81
CA GLU A 220 14.33 -18.15 -1.09
C GLU A 220 12.87 -18.15 -1.56
N LEU A 221 12.37 -17.01 -2.06
CA LEU A 221 10.96 -16.81 -2.35
C LEU A 221 10.64 -16.57 -3.83
N PHE A 222 11.65 -16.45 -4.72
CA PHE A 222 11.41 -16.38 -6.15
C PHE A 222 11.47 -17.77 -6.81
N PRO A 223 10.78 -18.01 -7.94
CA PRO A 223 9.91 -17.06 -8.63
C PRO A 223 8.72 -16.64 -7.80
N VAL A 224 8.21 -15.43 -8.05
CA VAL A 224 7.06 -14.86 -7.33
C VAL A 224 5.86 -15.80 -7.45
N LYS A 225 5.30 -16.19 -6.29
CA LYS A 225 4.12 -17.06 -6.21
C LYS A 225 3.10 -16.45 -5.26
N ASN A 226 1.85 -16.87 -5.42
CA ASN A 226 0.73 -16.46 -4.57
C ASN A 226 0.42 -14.95 -4.63
N ILE A 227 0.90 -14.25 -5.64
CA ILE A 227 0.58 -12.83 -5.90
C ILE A 227 -0.28 -12.78 -7.15
N ALA A 228 -1.49 -12.23 -7.03
CA ALA A 228 -2.50 -12.26 -8.09
C ALA A 228 -2.54 -10.98 -8.93
N THR A 229 -1.94 -9.87 -8.48
CA THR A 229 -2.15 -8.57 -9.10
C THR A 229 -0.89 -7.87 -9.56
N PRO A 230 -0.91 -7.18 -10.72
CA PRO A 230 0.12 -6.21 -11.09
C PRO A 230 0.32 -5.11 -10.05
N TYR A 231 -0.71 -4.80 -9.25
CA TYR A 231 -0.65 -3.88 -8.15
C TYR A 231 0.43 -4.27 -7.12
N MET A 232 0.40 -5.52 -6.65
CA MET A 232 1.44 -5.99 -5.71
C MET A 232 2.79 -6.20 -6.40
N TYR A 233 2.81 -6.64 -7.68
CA TYR A 233 4.05 -6.72 -8.46
C TYR A 233 4.74 -5.36 -8.62
N HIS A 234 3.97 -4.25 -8.73
CA HIS A 234 4.54 -2.90 -8.70
C HIS A 234 5.35 -2.67 -7.42
N HIS A 235 4.80 -2.99 -6.25
CA HIS A 235 5.49 -2.81 -4.98
C HIS A 235 6.73 -3.72 -4.85
N ILE A 236 6.70 -4.92 -5.43
CA ILE A 236 7.91 -5.79 -5.50
C ILE A 236 9.01 -5.09 -6.31
N VAL A 237 8.68 -4.55 -7.48
CA VAL A 237 9.63 -3.80 -8.31
C VAL A 237 10.15 -2.57 -7.58
N GLU A 238 9.27 -1.81 -6.93
CA GLU A 238 9.62 -0.63 -6.13
C GLU A 238 10.62 -1.01 -5.01
N ALA A 239 10.34 -2.07 -4.25
CA ALA A 239 11.23 -2.53 -3.18
C ALA A 239 12.59 -3.01 -3.71
N LEU A 240 12.65 -3.60 -4.89
CA LEU A 240 13.91 -3.98 -5.53
C LEU A 240 14.75 -2.75 -5.89
N PHE A 241 14.13 -1.71 -6.46
CA PHE A 241 14.83 -0.44 -6.72
C PHE A 241 15.29 0.25 -5.44
N GLU A 242 14.43 0.34 -4.42
CA GLU A 242 14.80 0.92 -3.12
C GLU A 242 15.97 0.16 -2.46
N ALA A 243 16.05 -1.13 -2.66
CA ALA A 243 17.16 -1.97 -2.19
C ALA A 243 18.43 -1.87 -3.07
N GLY A 244 18.41 -1.09 -4.16
CA GLY A 244 19.53 -0.98 -5.10
C GLY A 244 19.78 -2.25 -5.90
N LEU A 245 18.72 -3.00 -6.22
CA LEU A 245 18.71 -4.23 -7.03
C LEU A 245 18.05 -3.95 -8.39
N ASP A 246 18.60 -2.98 -9.12
CA ASP A 246 18.01 -2.42 -10.34
C ASP A 246 17.91 -3.45 -11.47
N GLU A 247 18.88 -4.33 -11.59
CA GLU A 247 18.90 -5.36 -12.64
C GLU A 247 17.77 -6.37 -12.43
N GLU A 248 17.55 -6.79 -11.18
CA GLU A 248 16.49 -7.69 -10.77
C GLU A 248 15.11 -7.04 -10.93
N ALA A 249 14.98 -5.77 -10.59
CA ALA A 249 13.76 -4.98 -10.79
C ALA A 249 13.39 -4.93 -12.28
N ILE A 250 14.33 -4.56 -13.14
CA ILE A 250 14.13 -4.49 -14.59
C ILE A 250 13.84 -5.89 -15.17
N HIS A 251 14.52 -6.93 -14.68
CA HIS A 251 14.25 -8.30 -15.09
C HIS A 251 12.83 -8.73 -14.76
N LEU A 252 12.36 -8.46 -13.53
CA LEU A 252 10.99 -8.74 -13.10
C LEU A 252 9.96 -7.98 -13.96
N MET A 253 10.18 -6.70 -14.21
CA MET A 253 9.30 -5.92 -15.10
C MET A 253 9.19 -6.55 -16.49
N LYS A 254 10.32 -6.88 -17.10
CA LYS A 254 10.36 -7.49 -18.45
C LYS A 254 9.71 -8.88 -18.49
N SER A 255 9.91 -9.70 -17.45
CA SER A 255 9.33 -11.04 -17.40
C SER A 255 7.83 -11.01 -17.15
N TYR A 256 7.36 -10.21 -16.20
CA TYR A 256 5.95 -10.19 -15.79
C TYR A 256 5.06 -9.45 -16.80
N TRP A 257 5.28 -8.16 -17.02
CA TRP A 257 4.48 -7.38 -18.00
C TRP A 257 4.78 -7.76 -19.43
N GLY A 258 6.04 -8.13 -19.76
CA GLY A 258 6.41 -8.65 -21.06
C GLY A 258 5.71 -9.98 -21.40
N LYS A 259 5.42 -10.81 -20.39
CA LYS A 259 4.61 -12.03 -20.59
C LYS A 259 3.18 -11.68 -21.02
N MET A 260 2.55 -10.67 -20.42
CA MET A 260 1.22 -10.21 -20.84
C MET A 260 1.22 -9.79 -22.32
N ILE A 261 2.24 -9.02 -22.75
CA ILE A 261 2.40 -8.58 -24.14
C ILE A 261 2.58 -9.79 -25.07
N SER A 262 3.42 -10.75 -24.68
CA SER A 262 3.65 -11.97 -25.50
C SER A 262 2.39 -12.84 -25.66
N LEU A 263 1.43 -12.70 -24.75
CA LEU A 263 0.12 -13.35 -24.80
C LEU A 263 -0.94 -12.52 -25.55
N GLY A 264 -0.54 -11.44 -26.22
CA GLY A 264 -1.40 -10.61 -27.05
C GLY A 264 -2.16 -9.52 -26.30
N ALA A 265 -1.75 -9.18 -25.07
CA ALA A 265 -2.36 -8.07 -24.38
C ALA A 265 -1.98 -6.73 -25.02
N ASP A 266 -2.96 -5.94 -25.40
CA ASP A 266 -2.82 -4.56 -25.88
C ASP A 266 -2.93 -3.52 -24.73
N THR A 267 -3.41 -3.98 -23.56
CA THR A 267 -3.37 -3.26 -22.29
C THR A 267 -3.06 -4.25 -21.16
N TYR A 268 -2.46 -3.77 -20.07
CA TYR A 268 -2.09 -4.63 -18.96
C TYR A 268 -3.32 -5.16 -18.22
N ARG A 269 -3.26 -6.44 -17.81
CA ARG A 269 -4.32 -7.11 -17.06
C ARG A 269 -4.36 -6.59 -15.62
N LYS A 270 -5.54 -6.54 -15.01
CA LYS A 270 -5.70 -6.18 -13.59
C LYS A 270 -5.31 -7.32 -12.64
N ALA A 271 -5.49 -8.56 -13.08
CA ALA A 271 -5.01 -9.75 -12.39
C ALA A 271 -4.29 -10.64 -13.39
N PHE A 272 -3.15 -11.17 -13.00
CA PHE A 272 -2.34 -12.01 -13.88
C PHE A 272 -1.42 -12.91 -13.05
N ASP A 273 -1.58 -14.20 -13.23
CA ASP A 273 -0.66 -15.22 -12.77
C ASP A 273 0.14 -15.73 -13.98
N PRO A 274 1.47 -15.57 -14.01
CA PRO A 274 2.29 -16.06 -15.11
C PRO A 274 2.25 -17.58 -15.32
N ASP A 275 2.00 -18.34 -14.23
CA ASP A 275 1.89 -19.81 -14.26
C ASP A 275 0.47 -20.26 -14.64
N GLN A 276 -0.53 -19.41 -14.49
CA GLN A 276 -1.93 -19.64 -14.83
C GLN A 276 -2.48 -18.46 -15.66
N PRO A 277 -2.00 -18.25 -16.90
CA PRO A 277 -2.32 -17.06 -17.69
C PRO A 277 -3.80 -16.88 -18.01
N GLU A 278 -4.61 -17.94 -17.89
CA GLU A 278 -6.08 -17.89 -18.03
C GLU A 278 -6.78 -17.53 -16.70
N TYR A 279 -6.04 -17.34 -15.61
CA TYR A 279 -6.62 -16.96 -14.33
C TYR A 279 -7.35 -15.63 -14.41
N SER A 280 -8.58 -15.63 -13.91
CA SER A 280 -9.37 -14.42 -13.73
C SER A 280 -10.17 -14.54 -12.43
N PRO A 281 -10.00 -13.60 -11.49
CA PRO A 281 -10.80 -13.57 -10.26
C PRO A 281 -12.28 -13.26 -10.52
N TYR A 282 -12.64 -12.86 -11.74
CA TYR A 282 -14.03 -12.60 -12.15
C TYR A 282 -14.69 -13.78 -12.88
N GLY A 283 -14.04 -14.94 -12.92
CA GLY A 283 -14.57 -16.14 -13.58
C GLY A 283 -14.61 -16.09 -15.12
N SER A 284 -14.03 -15.06 -15.72
CA SER A 284 -13.87 -14.93 -17.18
C SER A 284 -12.51 -14.35 -17.50
N PRO A 285 -11.88 -14.72 -18.62
CA PRO A 285 -10.66 -14.09 -19.07
C PRO A 285 -10.87 -12.56 -19.14
N ILE A 286 -10.04 -11.81 -18.47
CA ILE A 286 -10.09 -10.35 -18.58
C ILE A 286 -9.34 -9.99 -19.86
N VAL A 287 -10.11 -9.66 -20.89
CA VAL A 287 -9.62 -9.11 -22.16
C VAL A 287 -9.62 -7.58 -22.05
#